data_b56b94e8b92337f2cdb3336d826b1ee2
#
_entry.id   b56b94e8b92337f2cdb3336d826b1ee2
#
_cell.length_a   1.000
_cell.length_b   1.000
_cell.length_c   1.000
_cell.angle_alpha   90.00
_cell.angle_beta   90.00
_cell.angle_gamma   90.00
#
_symmetry.space_group_name_H-M   'P 1'
#
loop_
_entity.id
_entity.type
_entity.pdbx_description
1 polymer ?
#
loop_
_entity_poly.entity_id
_entity_poly.type
_entity_poly.pdbx_seq_one_letter_code
_entity_poly.pdbx_strand_id
1 'polypeptide(L)'
;MSVLAKRIKQARIRAGLSQERLGLDAGLDEMSASTRMNRYELGKRVPAPDLVERLSVVLSVPAAYFYAVEDDEAELLIKFSKLGADERVQLMERLNELLGSR
;
A
#
# COMPACT_ATOMS: atom_id res chain seq x y z
N MET A 1 -6.41 13.23 8.85
CA MET A 1 -5.24 12.57 8.22
C MET A 1 -5.72 11.82 6.98
N SER A 2 -4.95 11.87 5.90
CA SER A 2 -5.34 11.18 4.66
C SER A 2 -5.18 9.67 4.78
N VAL A 3 -5.98 8.94 4.02
CA VAL A 3 -5.86 7.47 3.93
C VAL A 3 -4.48 7.10 3.42
N LEU A 4 -4.01 7.77 2.37
CA LEU A 4 -2.70 7.50 1.78
C LEU A 4 -1.57 7.63 2.81
N ALA A 5 -1.55 8.71 3.60
CA ALA A 5 -0.55 8.91 4.63
C ALA A 5 -0.54 7.77 5.66
N LYS A 6 -1.72 7.39 6.12
CA LYS A 6 -1.89 6.29 7.08
C LYS A 6 -1.37 4.97 6.52
N ARG A 7 -1.75 4.66 5.26
CA ARG A 7 -1.37 3.38 4.64
C ARG A 7 0.13 3.28 4.36
N ILE A 8 0.77 4.39 3.97
CA ILE A 8 2.22 4.40 3.77
C ILE A 8 2.92 4.04 5.09
N LYS A 9 2.54 4.69 6.18
CA LYS A 9 3.14 4.42 7.49
C LYS A 9 2.91 2.98 7.94
N GLN A 10 1.69 2.47 7.80
CA GLN A 10 1.37 1.09 8.19
C GLN A 10 2.20 0.08 7.41
N ALA A 11 2.29 0.24 6.10
CA ALA A 11 3.05 -0.69 5.26
C ALA A 11 4.55 -0.62 5.57
N ARG A 12 5.07 0.59 5.84
CA ARG A 12 6.47 0.78 6.22
C ARG A 12 6.79 0.04 7.53
N ILE A 13 5.97 0.21 8.54
CA ILE A 13 6.16 -0.44 9.84
C ILE A 13 6.07 -1.96 9.68
N ARG A 14 5.10 -2.45 8.91
CA ARG A 14 4.95 -3.88 8.62
C ARG A 14 6.21 -4.45 7.95
N ALA A 15 6.81 -3.69 7.04
CA ALA A 15 8.03 -4.11 6.34
C ALA A 15 9.29 -3.98 7.19
N GLY A 16 9.20 -3.37 8.37
CA GLY A 16 10.34 -3.18 9.26
C GLY A 16 11.34 -2.14 8.78
N LEU A 17 10.89 -1.18 7.97
CA LEU A 17 11.76 -0.17 7.39
C LEU A 17 11.68 1.16 8.13
N SER A 18 12.81 1.88 8.20
CA SER A 18 12.81 3.27 8.64
C SER A 18 12.26 4.15 7.51
N GLN A 19 11.90 5.39 7.85
CA GLN A 19 11.49 6.36 6.84
C GLN A 19 12.62 6.62 5.84
N GLU A 20 13.85 6.75 6.33
CA GLU A 20 15.01 6.94 5.46
C GLU A 20 15.20 5.76 4.52
N ARG A 21 15.18 4.53 5.05
CA ARG A 21 15.37 3.33 4.23
C ARG A 21 14.31 3.20 3.16
N LEU A 22 13.05 3.41 3.52
CA LEU A 22 11.96 3.38 2.55
C LEU A 22 12.17 4.42 1.45
N GLY A 23 12.51 5.65 1.83
CA GLY A 23 12.73 6.73 0.87
C GLY A 23 13.87 6.41 -0.10
N LEU A 24 14.99 5.91 0.42
CA LEU A 24 16.15 5.54 -0.41
C LEU A 24 15.79 4.40 -1.36
N ASP A 25 15.12 3.36 -0.87
CA ASP A 25 14.74 2.21 -1.70
C ASP A 25 13.74 2.60 -2.79
N ALA A 26 12.93 3.61 -2.53
CA ALA A 26 11.98 4.15 -3.51
C ALA A 26 12.60 5.18 -4.47
N GLY A 27 13.91 5.43 -4.35
CA GLY A 27 14.64 6.29 -5.28
C GLY A 27 14.70 7.75 -4.90
N LEU A 28 14.40 8.10 -3.66
CA LEU A 28 14.54 9.48 -3.19
C LEU A 28 15.99 9.81 -2.91
N ASP A 29 16.35 11.10 -3.04
CA ASP A 29 17.68 11.59 -2.76
C ASP A 29 18.04 11.38 -1.29
N GLU A 30 19.28 10.95 -1.03
CA GLU A 30 19.80 10.66 0.30
C GLU A 30 19.61 11.82 1.28
N MET A 31 19.81 13.05 0.82
CA MET A 31 19.72 14.22 1.69
C MET A 31 18.30 14.56 2.12
N SER A 32 17.30 14.09 1.38
CA SER A 32 15.90 14.44 1.63
C SER A 32 14.98 13.25 1.91
N ALA A 33 15.47 12.01 1.79
CA ALA A 33 14.64 10.81 1.87
C ALA A 33 13.81 10.75 3.16
N SER A 34 14.47 10.87 4.30
CA SER A 34 13.79 10.80 5.60
C SER A 34 12.77 11.93 5.79
N THR A 35 13.17 13.15 5.48
CA THR A 35 12.32 14.33 5.63
C THR A 35 11.10 14.24 4.72
N ARG A 36 11.30 13.83 3.45
CA ARG A 36 10.19 13.69 2.51
C ARG A 36 9.22 12.61 2.96
N MET A 37 9.72 11.44 3.34
CA MET A 37 8.85 10.36 3.80
C MET A 37 8.06 10.77 5.04
N ASN A 38 8.69 11.48 5.97
CA ASN A 38 7.98 11.98 7.15
C ASN A 38 6.82 12.91 6.77
N ARG A 39 7.03 13.80 5.81
CA ARG A 39 5.97 14.71 5.34
C ARG A 39 4.81 13.96 4.71
N TYR A 40 5.10 12.90 3.93
CA TYR A 40 4.06 12.06 3.34
C TYR A 40 3.25 11.35 4.42
N GLU A 41 3.92 10.79 5.42
CA GLU A 41 3.24 10.05 6.50
C GLU A 41 2.44 10.97 7.43
N LEU A 42 2.82 12.24 7.53
CA LEU A 42 2.06 13.23 8.30
C LEU A 42 0.93 13.87 7.49
N GLY A 43 0.82 13.54 6.21
CA GLY A 43 -0.18 14.13 5.33
C GLY A 43 0.10 15.59 4.95
N LYS A 44 1.31 16.09 5.20
CA LYS A 44 1.71 17.46 4.85
C LYS A 44 2.04 17.62 3.36
N ARG A 45 2.39 16.53 2.71
CA ARG A 45 2.65 16.46 1.27
C ARG A 45 2.02 15.21 0.72
N VAL A 46 1.63 15.25 -0.55
CA VAL A 46 1.08 14.08 -1.26
C VAL A 46 2.13 13.59 -2.24
N PRO A 47 2.53 12.31 -2.17
CA PRO A 47 3.50 11.79 -3.13
C PRO A 47 2.91 11.74 -4.54
N ALA A 48 3.74 12.00 -5.54
CA ALA A 48 3.33 11.87 -6.94
C ALA A 48 2.99 10.41 -7.26
N PRO A 49 2.11 10.17 -8.26
CA PRO A 49 1.69 8.80 -8.59
C PRO A 49 2.84 7.83 -8.89
N ASP A 50 3.88 8.29 -9.56
CA ASP A 50 5.05 7.45 -9.86
C ASP A 50 5.81 7.04 -8.59
N LEU A 51 5.87 7.93 -7.60
CA LEU A 51 6.46 7.58 -6.30
C LEU A 51 5.59 6.56 -5.56
N VAL A 52 4.27 6.71 -5.61
CA VAL A 52 3.34 5.72 -5.02
C VAL A 52 3.58 4.34 -5.63
N GLU A 53 3.78 4.25 -6.92
CA GLU A 53 4.08 2.98 -7.60
C GLU A 53 5.41 2.39 -7.09
N ARG A 54 6.44 3.22 -6.95
CA ARG A 54 7.73 2.75 -6.42
C ARG A 54 7.61 2.29 -4.97
N LEU A 55 6.85 3.00 -4.15
CA LEU A 55 6.57 2.59 -2.77
C LEU A 55 5.85 1.25 -2.73
N SER A 56 4.90 1.02 -3.63
CA SER A 56 4.17 -0.24 -3.69
C SER A 56 5.10 -1.43 -3.95
N VAL A 57 6.08 -1.25 -4.83
CA VAL A 57 7.08 -2.28 -5.14
C VAL A 57 7.96 -2.56 -3.92
N VAL A 58 8.52 -1.52 -3.31
CA VAL A 58 9.41 -1.66 -2.15
C VAL A 58 8.67 -2.32 -0.97
N LEU A 59 7.42 -1.94 -0.75
CA LEU A 59 6.63 -2.43 0.38
C LEU A 59 5.89 -3.73 0.07
N SER A 60 5.97 -4.23 -1.15
CA SER A 60 5.29 -5.47 -1.60
C SER A 60 3.78 -5.43 -1.36
N VAL A 61 3.17 -4.31 -1.66
CA VAL A 61 1.72 -4.13 -1.61
C VAL A 61 1.23 -3.62 -2.97
N PRO A 62 -0.02 -3.91 -3.35
CA PRO A 62 -0.57 -3.31 -4.57
C PRO A 62 -0.82 -1.82 -4.36
N ALA A 63 -0.71 -1.02 -5.41
CA ALA A 63 -0.91 0.43 -5.31
C ALA A 63 -2.30 0.78 -4.74
N ALA A 64 -3.31 -0.01 -5.07
CA ALA A 64 -4.68 0.20 -4.55
C ALA A 64 -4.76 0.15 -3.02
N TYR A 65 -3.86 -0.59 -2.38
CA TYR A 65 -3.80 -0.67 -0.91
C TYR A 65 -3.72 0.72 -0.27
N PHE A 66 -2.93 1.61 -0.87
CA PHE A 66 -2.72 2.96 -0.31
C PHE A 66 -3.99 3.83 -0.30
N TYR A 67 -5.01 3.43 -1.04
CA TYR A 67 -6.25 4.20 -1.17
C TYR A 67 -7.45 3.52 -0.53
N ALA A 68 -7.24 2.35 0.07
CA ALA A 68 -8.31 1.60 0.73
C ALA A 68 -8.69 2.28 2.05
N VAL A 69 -9.94 2.72 2.15
CA VAL A 69 -10.44 3.43 3.33
C VAL A 69 -10.63 2.47 4.50
N GLU A 70 -11.25 1.32 4.25
CA GLU A 70 -11.53 0.33 5.29
C GLU A 70 -10.33 -0.58 5.53
N ASP A 71 -10.07 -0.92 6.78
CA ASP A 71 -8.92 -1.76 7.14
C ASP A 71 -9.03 -3.17 6.57
N ASP A 72 -10.23 -3.75 6.55
CA ASP A 72 -10.44 -5.08 5.98
C ASP A 72 -10.26 -5.09 4.47
N GLU A 73 -10.68 -4.04 3.78
CA GLU A 73 -10.45 -3.87 2.35
C GLU A 73 -8.94 -3.79 2.06
N ALA A 74 -8.21 -3.00 2.84
CA ALA A 74 -6.77 -2.86 2.68
C ALA A 74 -6.07 -4.22 2.84
N GLU A 75 -6.47 -4.99 3.85
CA GLU A 75 -5.92 -6.32 4.08
C GLU A 75 -6.27 -7.28 2.96
N LEU A 76 -7.52 -7.25 2.48
CA LEU A 76 -7.96 -8.06 1.35
C LEU A 76 -7.11 -7.79 0.10
N LEU A 77 -6.83 -6.53 -0.19
CA LEU A 77 -6.01 -6.17 -1.36
C LEU A 77 -4.61 -6.76 -1.29
N ILE A 78 -3.98 -6.73 -0.12
CA ILE A 78 -2.66 -7.36 0.07
C ILE A 78 -2.76 -8.87 -0.18
N LYS A 79 -3.72 -9.53 0.43
CA LYS A 79 -3.91 -10.99 0.31
C LYS A 79 -4.24 -11.38 -1.13
N PHE A 80 -5.14 -10.63 -1.77
CA PHE A 80 -5.51 -10.85 -3.15
C PHE A 80 -4.30 -10.77 -4.09
N SER A 81 -3.42 -9.80 -3.86
CA SER A 81 -2.23 -9.62 -4.69
C SER A 81 -1.27 -10.82 -4.63
N LYS A 82 -1.36 -11.64 -3.59
CA LYS A 82 -0.50 -12.81 -3.39
C LYS A 82 -1.10 -14.10 -3.96
N LEU A 83 -2.34 -14.07 -4.40
CA LEU A 83 -3.01 -15.25 -4.96
C LEU A 83 -2.61 -15.47 -6.40
N GLY A 84 -2.50 -16.74 -6.80
CA GLY A 84 -2.35 -17.12 -8.20
C GLY A 84 -3.68 -17.02 -8.94
N ALA A 85 -3.64 -17.20 -10.28
CA ALA A 85 -4.82 -17.03 -11.13
C ALA A 85 -5.98 -17.93 -10.71
N ASP A 86 -5.71 -19.22 -10.47
CA ASP A 86 -6.75 -20.20 -10.10
C ASP A 86 -7.37 -19.85 -8.73
N GLU A 87 -6.54 -19.42 -7.80
CA GLU A 87 -6.98 -19.01 -6.47
C GLU A 87 -7.86 -17.78 -6.51
N ARG A 88 -7.57 -16.85 -7.41
CA ARG A 88 -8.40 -15.66 -7.61
C ARG A 88 -9.78 -16.03 -8.14
N VAL A 89 -9.85 -17.02 -9.06
CA VAL A 89 -11.12 -17.52 -9.55
C VAL A 89 -11.94 -18.11 -8.40
N GLN A 90 -11.32 -18.93 -7.55
CA GLN A 90 -11.98 -19.52 -6.39
C GLN A 90 -12.50 -18.44 -5.42
N LEU A 91 -11.70 -17.40 -5.18
CA LEU A 91 -12.12 -16.30 -4.34
C LEU A 91 -13.34 -15.59 -4.92
N MET A 92 -13.32 -15.30 -6.20
CA MET A 92 -14.45 -14.64 -6.86
C MET A 92 -15.73 -15.49 -6.82
N GLU A 93 -15.61 -16.80 -6.98
CA GLU A 93 -16.73 -17.72 -6.84
C GLU A 93 -17.31 -17.67 -5.43
N ARG A 94 -16.44 -17.66 -4.41
CA ARG A 94 -16.89 -17.56 -3.02
C ARG A 94 -17.58 -16.24 -2.73
N LEU A 95 -17.05 -15.14 -3.26
CA LEU A 95 -17.69 -13.83 -3.13
C LEU A 95 -19.07 -13.81 -3.79
N ASN A 96 -19.20 -14.43 -4.96
CA ASN A 96 -20.48 -14.54 -5.64
C ASN A 96 -21.50 -15.33 -4.81
N GLU A 97 -21.06 -16.42 -4.17
CA GLU A 97 -21.93 -17.19 -3.26
C GLU A 97 -22.41 -16.34 -2.09
N LEU A 98 -21.48 -15.58 -1.47
CA LEU A 98 -21.82 -14.72 -0.33
C LEU A 98 -22.79 -13.60 -0.70
N LEU A 99 -22.64 -13.07 -1.91
CA LEU A 99 -23.52 -12.01 -2.42
C LEU A 99 -24.86 -12.56 -2.88
N GLY A 100 -24.93 -13.85 -3.17
CA GLY A 100 -26.12 -14.48 -3.71
C GLY A 100 -26.44 -13.95 -5.11
N SER A 101 -27.71 -13.68 -5.36
CA SER A 101 -28.19 -13.18 -6.64
C SER A 101 -28.36 -11.66 -6.69
N ARG A 102 -27.63 -10.96 -5.86
CA ARG A 102 -27.67 -9.48 -5.80
C ARG A 102 -27.27 -8.83 -7.10
#